data_8860b73cf4812e5f796752d93999b616
#
_entry.id   8860b73cf4812e5f796752d93999b616
#
_cell.length_a   1.000
_cell.length_b   1.000
_cell.length_c   1.000
_cell.angle_alpha   90.00
_cell.angle_beta   90.00
_cell.angle_gamma   90.00
#
_symmetry.space_group_name_H-M   'P 1'
#
loop_
_entity.id
_entity.type
_entity.pdbx_description
1 polymer ?
#
loop_
_entity_poly.entity_id
_entity_poly.type
_entity_poly.pdbx_seq_one_letter_code
_entity_poly.pdbx_strand_id
1 'polypeptide(L)'
;MWRLVSAALALFSLPFAPAIAQQPPRSECLAMANAAPRAMPVAFRQAAGAAEVEITYAGHSTYFIDTPGGLRIATDYSGAYQVGRLPDVVTMNRAHSTHYSLFPDKRIPHVLHGWSEDGKPAIVSERIGDTFVRNVTTDIRRYFGDDAGTNMIRDGNSIFIFEVAGLCIGHLGHLHHKLDDSHFAQIGRLDIVMVPIDGTYTMSLDGVSEITKRLRASVVLPMHRFATPLDEFMRRIGQQFEIDRRSERSFRMSRDALPAKPTVIILDGV
;
A
#
# COMPACT_ATOMS: atom_id res chain seq x y z
N MET A 1 -16.27 -39.17 -73.62
CA MET A 1 -15.15 -39.32 -72.67
C MET A 1 -15.10 -38.14 -71.74
N TRP A 2 -15.71 -38.26 -70.60
CA TRP A 2 -15.68 -37.18 -69.56
C TRP A 2 -14.68 -37.61 -68.47
N ARG A 3 -13.67 -36.80 -68.24
CA ARG A 3 -12.70 -36.96 -67.15
C ARG A 3 -13.21 -36.21 -65.89
N LEU A 4 -13.51 -36.98 -64.87
CA LEU A 4 -13.77 -36.47 -63.53
C LEU A 4 -12.44 -36.05 -62.87
N VAL A 5 -12.28 -34.79 -62.51
CA VAL A 5 -11.18 -34.24 -61.70
C VAL A 5 -11.64 -34.23 -60.24
N SER A 6 -11.09 -35.12 -59.45
CA SER A 6 -11.34 -35.14 -57.98
C SER A 6 -10.41 -34.16 -57.34
N ALA A 7 -10.97 -33.09 -56.74
CA ALA A 7 -10.25 -32.16 -55.91
C ALA A 7 -10.19 -32.67 -54.45
N ALA A 8 -9.00 -32.98 -53.99
CA ALA A 8 -8.76 -33.34 -52.58
C ALA A 8 -8.66 -32.07 -51.71
N LEU A 9 -9.59 -31.91 -50.78
CA LEU A 9 -9.58 -30.85 -49.76
C LEU A 9 -8.63 -31.30 -48.65
N ALA A 10 -7.46 -30.65 -48.51
CA ALA A 10 -6.56 -30.85 -47.40
C ALA A 10 -7.03 -29.98 -46.22
N LEU A 11 -7.55 -30.60 -45.17
CA LEU A 11 -7.86 -29.96 -43.89
C LEU A 11 -6.55 -29.71 -43.12
N PHE A 12 -6.14 -28.46 -43.06
CA PHE A 12 -5.07 -27.99 -42.15
C PHE A 12 -5.62 -27.89 -40.74
N SER A 13 -5.30 -28.83 -39.88
CA SER A 13 -5.50 -28.71 -38.43
C SER A 13 -4.42 -27.84 -37.83
N LEU A 14 -4.76 -26.60 -37.41
CA LEU A 14 -3.90 -25.73 -36.62
C LEU A 14 -3.78 -26.31 -35.20
N PRO A 15 -2.56 -26.46 -34.66
CA PRO A 15 -2.41 -26.89 -33.28
C PRO A 15 -2.91 -25.80 -32.34
N PHE A 16 -3.90 -26.11 -31.50
CA PHE A 16 -4.29 -25.29 -30.36
C PHE A 16 -3.13 -25.31 -29.37
N ALA A 17 -2.39 -24.21 -29.27
CA ALA A 17 -1.47 -24.00 -28.17
C ALA A 17 -2.29 -23.81 -26.86
N PRO A 18 -2.00 -24.55 -25.78
CA PRO A 18 -2.70 -24.36 -24.53
C PRO A 18 -2.41 -22.92 -24.01
N ALA A 19 -3.47 -22.18 -23.74
CA ALA A 19 -3.34 -20.88 -23.05
C ALA A 19 -2.68 -21.14 -21.69
N ILE A 20 -1.46 -20.67 -21.51
CA ILE A 20 -0.79 -20.68 -20.21
C ILE A 20 -1.59 -19.72 -19.33
N ALA A 21 -2.39 -20.26 -18.42
CA ALA A 21 -3.07 -19.45 -17.40
C ALA A 21 -2.00 -18.66 -16.64
N GLN A 22 -2.01 -17.33 -16.75
CA GLN A 22 -1.13 -16.48 -15.99
C GLN A 22 -1.42 -16.68 -14.51
N GLN A 23 -0.44 -17.20 -13.76
CA GLN A 23 -0.56 -17.30 -12.33
C GLN A 23 -0.76 -15.89 -11.77
N PRO A 24 -1.70 -15.71 -10.79
CA PRO A 24 -1.89 -14.42 -10.17
C PRO A 24 -0.55 -13.90 -9.64
N PRO A 25 -0.30 -12.59 -9.71
CA PRO A 25 0.95 -12.00 -9.24
C PRO A 25 1.17 -12.38 -7.77
N ARG A 26 2.34 -12.90 -7.46
CA ARG A 26 2.70 -13.33 -6.11
C ARG A 26 3.31 -12.16 -5.36
N SER A 27 2.86 -11.94 -4.12
CA SER A 27 3.46 -10.97 -3.22
C SER A 27 4.88 -11.38 -2.85
N GLU A 28 5.81 -10.45 -2.94
CA GLU A 28 7.20 -10.61 -2.46
C GLU A 28 7.33 -10.26 -0.97
N CYS A 29 6.34 -9.57 -0.42
CA CYS A 29 6.30 -9.12 0.97
C CYS A 29 5.65 -10.14 1.91
N LEU A 30 4.87 -11.10 1.38
CA LEU A 30 4.35 -12.20 2.17
C LEU A 30 5.42 -13.28 2.34
N ALA A 31 5.66 -13.70 3.59
CA ALA A 31 6.53 -14.82 3.89
C ALA A 31 5.92 -16.09 3.31
N MET A 32 6.54 -16.60 2.24
CA MET A 32 6.18 -17.91 1.69
C MET A 32 6.91 -18.97 2.52
N ALA A 33 6.20 -19.63 3.41
CA ALA A 33 6.75 -20.67 4.30
C ALA A 33 7.50 -21.82 3.57
N ASN A 34 7.37 -21.91 2.24
CA ASN A 34 7.96 -22.95 1.39
C ASN A 34 8.63 -22.40 0.12
N ALA A 35 8.99 -21.13 0.07
CA ALA A 35 9.76 -20.61 -1.06
C ALA A 35 11.20 -21.10 -0.92
N ALA A 36 11.56 -22.15 -1.68
CA ALA A 36 12.96 -22.48 -1.89
C ALA A 36 13.70 -21.20 -2.38
N PRO A 37 14.90 -20.90 -1.83
CA PRO A 37 15.64 -19.74 -2.29
C PRO A 37 15.87 -19.87 -3.80
N ARG A 38 15.25 -19.00 -4.58
CA ARG A 38 15.53 -18.93 -6.00
C ARG A 38 16.94 -18.40 -6.14
N ALA A 39 17.86 -19.25 -6.60
CA ALA A 39 19.15 -18.81 -7.06
C ALA A 39 18.91 -17.84 -8.24
N MET A 40 18.97 -16.55 -7.97
CA MET A 40 18.99 -15.53 -9.02
C MET A 40 20.37 -15.62 -9.69
N PRO A 41 20.44 -15.81 -11.03
CA PRO A 41 21.72 -15.80 -11.72
C PRO A 41 22.42 -14.46 -11.45
N VAL A 42 23.68 -14.51 -11.02
CA VAL A 42 24.51 -13.35 -10.66
C VAL A 42 24.62 -12.32 -11.80
N ALA A 43 24.36 -12.74 -13.05
CA ALA A 43 24.46 -11.89 -14.25
C ALA A 43 23.46 -10.72 -14.30
N PHE A 44 22.36 -10.73 -13.51
CA PHE A 44 21.39 -9.62 -13.47
C PHE A 44 21.67 -8.55 -12.41
N ARG A 45 22.77 -8.63 -11.69
CA ARG A 45 23.24 -7.56 -10.77
C ARG A 45 24.10 -6.50 -11.42
N GLN A 46 24.04 -6.35 -12.74
CA GLN A 46 24.82 -5.34 -13.42
C GLN A 46 24.13 -3.98 -13.31
N ALA A 47 24.61 -3.16 -12.35
CA ALA A 47 24.74 -1.69 -12.40
C ALA A 47 23.58 -0.86 -13.00
N ALA A 48 22.33 -1.15 -12.69
CA ALA A 48 21.34 -0.09 -12.55
C ALA A 48 21.51 0.45 -11.12
N GLY A 49 21.71 1.76 -10.93
CA GLY A 49 21.71 2.36 -9.60
C GLY A 49 20.48 1.84 -8.84
N ALA A 50 20.60 1.65 -7.53
CA ALA A 50 19.54 1.05 -6.73
C ALA A 50 18.21 1.75 -7.05
N ALA A 51 17.21 0.99 -7.49
CA ALA A 51 15.90 1.54 -7.84
C ALA A 51 15.29 2.22 -6.61
N GLU A 52 15.02 3.50 -6.69
CA GLU A 52 14.52 4.32 -5.59
C GLU A 52 13.06 4.68 -5.80
N VAL A 53 12.32 4.74 -4.70
CA VAL A 53 11.02 5.42 -4.64
C VAL A 53 11.21 6.81 -4.03
N GLU A 54 10.44 7.79 -4.50
CA GLU A 54 10.32 9.08 -3.83
C GLU A 54 8.99 9.13 -3.08
N ILE A 55 9.05 9.42 -1.77
CA ILE A 55 7.85 9.51 -0.91
C ILE A 55 7.70 10.96 -0.47
N THR A 56 6.53 11.55 -0.75
CA THR A 56 6.20 12.95 -0.46
C THR A 56 4.99 13.03 0.46
N TYR A 57 5.09 13.74 1.57
CA TYR A 57 3.96 14.06 2.42
C TYR A 57 3.14 15.19 1.80
N ALA A 58 1.89 14.93 1.46
CA ALA A 58 0.99 15.92 0.90
C ALA A 58 0.16 16.65 1.98
N GLY A 59 -0.19 15.93 3.03
CA GLY A 59 -0.99 16.45 4.14
C GLY A 59 -1.97 15.41 4.68
N HIS A 60 -2.35 15.54 5.95
CA HIS A 60 -3.26 14.66 6.67
C HIS A 60 -2.83 13.18 6.60
N SER A 61 -3.51 12.34 5.81
CA SER A 61 -3.16 10.92 5.58
C SER A 61 -2.64 10.66 4.16
N THR A 62 -2.46 11.72 3.36
CA THR A 62 -2.06 11.57 1.98
C THR A 62 -0.56 11.64 1.82
N TYR A 63 0.01 10.56 1.31
CA TYR A 63 1.37 10.50 0.80
C TYR A 63 1.33 10.23 -0.72
N PHE A 64 2.28 10.82 -1.45
CA PHE A 64 2.58 10.38 -2.80
C PHE A 64 3.77 9.44 -2.78
N ILE A 65 3.70 8.39 -3.60
CA ILE A 65 4.78 7.44 -3.85
C ILE A 65 5.07 7.51 -5.35
N ASP A 66 6.20 8.09 -5.73
CA ASP A 66 6.67 8.09 -7.11
C ASP A 66 7.63 6.93 -7.30
N THR A 67 7.33 6.04 -8.24
CA THR A 67 8.09 4.82 -8.47
C THR A 67 9.17 5.00 -9.54
N PRO A 68 10.22 4.17 -9.56
CA PRO A 68 11.24 4.24 -10.61
C PRO A 68 10.68 3.94 -12.01
N GLY A 69 9.55 3.21 -12.11
CA GLY A 69 8.84 2.99 -13.37
C GLY A 69 7.98 4.17 -13.83
N GLY A 70 7.98 5.28 -13.07
CA GLY A 70 7.25 6.50 -13.40
C GLY A 70 5.79 6.51 -12.96
N LEU A 71 5.34 5.52 -12.20
CA LEU A 71 4.00 5.49 -11.62
C LEU A 71 3.95 6.44 -10.42
N ARG A 72 2.85 7.20 -10.28
CA ARG A 72 2.58 8.05 -9.12
C ARG A 72 1.34 7.57 -8.39
N ILE A 73 1.50 7.22 -7.12
CA ILE A 73 0.44 6.69 -6.25
C ILE A 73 0.11 7.73 -5.19
N ALA A 74 -1.17 8.00 -4.93
CA ALA A 74 -1.62 8.81 -3.79
C ALA A 74 -2.42 7.95 -2.81
N THR A 75 -2.04 8.01 -1.52
CA THR A 75 -2.73 7.27 -0.45
C THR A 75 -3.83 8.12 0.16
N ASP A 76 -4.93 7.50 0.61
CA ASP A 76 -6.10 8.15 1.25
C ASP A 76 -6.50 9.44 0.51
N TYR A 77 -6.76 9.30 -0.79
CA TYR A 77 -6.94 10.39 -1.72
C TYR A 77 -8.33 11.03 -1.59
N SER A 78 -8.37 12.26 -1.12
CA SER A 78 -9.61 13.07 -1.08
C SER A 78 -9.69 14.12 -2.18
N GLY A 79 -8.58 14.39 -2.87
CA GLY A 79 -8.46 15.50 -3.83
C GLY A 79 -8.07 16.84 -3.18
N ALA A 80 -8.09 16.95 -1.84
CA ALA A 80 -7.74 18.18 -1.13
C ALA A 80 -6.23 18.44 -1.07
N TYR A 81 -5.44 17.38 -1.06
CA TYR A 81 -3.99 17.43 -0.91
C TYR A 81 -3.33 17.08 -2.24
N GLN A 82 -2.95 18.09 -3.01
CA GLN A 82 -2.33 17.95 -4.32
C GLN A 82 -0.89 18.45 -4.29
N VAL A 83 0.03 17.64 -4.79
CA VAL A 83 1.44 17.99 -4.96
C VAL A 83 1.90 17.55 -6.34
N GLY A 84 2.32 18.48 -7.17
CA GLY A 84 2.83 18.18 -8.50
C GLY A 84 1.77 17.66 -9.49
N ARG A 85 2.11 16.64 -10.27
CA ARG A 85 1.22 16.05 -11.28
C ARG A 85 0.10 15.21 -10.66
N LEU A 86 -0.95 14.99 -11.42
CA LEU A 86 -2.05 14.10 -11.05
C LEU A 86 -1.51 12.66 -10.82
N PRO A 87 -2.00 11.94 -9.80
CA PRO A 87 -1.62 10.54 -9.59
C PRO A 87 -2.18 9.61 -10.67
N ASP A 88 -1.47 8.51 -10.91
CA ASP A 88 -1.92 7.43 -11.80
C ASP A 88 -2.77 6.41 -11.01
N VAL A 89 -2.49 6.26 -9.72
CA VAL A 89 -3.19 5.37 -8.80
C VAL A 89 -3.58 6.13 -7.56
N VAL A 90 -4.80 5.94 -7.09
CA VAL A 90 -5.24 6.44 -5.78
C VAL A 90 -5.83 5.31 -4.96
N THR A 91 -5.50 5.28 -3.67
CA THR A 91 -6.19 4.45 -2.69
C THR A 91 -7.05 5.32 -1.81
N MET A 92 -8.18 4.79 -1.34
CA MET A 92 -9.13 5.50 -0.51
C MET A 92 -9.64 4.62 0.61
N ASN A 93 -9.92 5.21 1.78
CA ASN A 93 -10.57 4.55 2.91
C ASN A 93 -11.86 5.25 3.30
N ARG A 94 -12.90 4.49 3.65
CA ARG A 94 -14.23 5.02 3.97
C ARG A 94 -14.31 5.51 5.42
N ALA A 95 -13.43 6.43 5.82
CA ALA A 95 -13.44 7.02 7.16
C ALA A 95 -14.27 8.31 7.18
N HIS A 96 -13.70 9.38 6.66
CA HIS A 96 -14.34 10.69 6.48
C HIS A 96 -13.77 11.37 5.23
N SER A 97 -14.34 12.51 4.85
CA SER A 97 -14.10 13.17 3.54
C SER A 97 -12.66 13.55 3.23
N THR A 98 -11.73 13.46 4.18
CA THR A 98 -10.30 13.67 3.94
C THR A 98 -9.54 12.41 3.54
N HIS A 99 -10.20 11.24 3.52
CA HIS A 99 -9.61 9.94 3.16
C HIS A 99 -10.13 9.40 1.83
N TYR A 100 -11.17 10.00 1.27
CA TYR A 100 -11.74 9.59 -0.01
C TYR A 100 -12.39 10.75 -0.75
N SER A 101 -12.59 10.58 -2.03
CA SER A 101 -13.41 11.44 -2.89
C SER A 101 -14.51 10.61 -3.54
N LEU A 102 -15.76 11.09 -3.51
CA LEU A 102 -16.84 10.50 -4.28
C LEU A 102 -16.73 10.81 -5.78
N PHE A 103 -15.96 11.84 -6.11
CA PHE A 103 -15.79 12.32 -7.49
C PHE A 103 -14.29 12.57 -7.76
N PRO A 104 -13.45 11.51 -7.76
CA PRO A 104 -12.06 11.67 -8.13
C PRO A 104 -11.95 12.18 -9.58
N ASP A 105 -10.84 12.85 -9.90
CA ASP A 105 -10.59 13.32 -11.25
C ASP A 105 -10.64 12.14 -12.23
N LYS A 106 -11.45 12.24 -13.26
CA LYS A 106 -11.69 11.16 -14.25
C LYS A 106 -10.44 10.79 -15.06
N ARG A 107 -9.39 11.60 -15.00
CA ARG A 107 -8.08 11.32 -15.62
C ARG A 107 -7.23 10.38 -14.79
N ILE A 108 -7.60 10.09 -13.53
CA ILE A 108 -6.92 9.10 -12.69
C ILE A 108 -7.35 7.71 -13.17
N PRO A 109 -6.43 6.91 -13.74
CA PRO A 109 -6.80 5.65 -14.37
C PRO A 109 -7.14 4.54 -13.36
N HIS A 110 -6.56 4.57 -12.15
CA HIS A 110 -6.73 3.52 -11.15
C HIS A 110 -7.22 4.10 -9.83
N VAL A 111 -8.48 3.82 -9.48
CA VAL A 111 -9.12 4.23 -8.23
C VAL A 111 -9.43 2.99 -7.40
N LEU A 112 -8.68 2.79 -6.31
CA LEU A 112 -8.73 1.60 -5.47
C LEU A 112 -9.45 1.92 -4.17
N HIS A 113 -10.66 1.39 -4.00
CA HIS A 113 -11.43 1.55 -2.79
C HIS A 113 -11.04 0.51 -1.75
N GLY A 114 -10.75 0.94 -0.53
CA GLY A 114 -10.46 0.09 0.63
C GLY A 114 -11.71 -0.47 1.32
N TRP A 115 -12.88 -0.33 0.69
CA TRP A 115 -14.18 -0.86 1.14
C TRP A 115 -14.97 -1.40 -0.03
N SER A 116 -15.99 -2.22 0.25
CA SER A 116 -16.96 -2.70 -0.73
C SER A 116 -18.37 -2.23 -0.36
N GLU A 117 -19.19 -1.95 -1.37
CA GLU A 117 -20.59 -1.52 -1.15
C GLU A 117 -21.53 -2.71 -0.87
N ASP A 118 -21.11 -3.94 -1.16
CA ASP A 118 -21.90 -5.16 -0.92
C ASP A 118 -21.71 -5.75 0.50
N GLY A 119 -20.96 -5.06 1.36
CA GLY A 119 -20.69 -5.47 2.74
C GLY A 119 -19.70 -6.62 2.89
N LYS A 120 -19.01 -7.02 1.81
CA LYS A 120 -17.89 -7.96 1.85
C LYS A 120 -16.57 -7.23 2.01
N PRO A 121 -15.51 -7.92 2.47
CA PRO A 121 -14.17 -7.36 2.46
C PRO A 121 -13.77 -6.87 1.06
N ALA A 122 -13.21 -5.66 0.95
CA ALA A 122 -12.59 -5.22 -0.28
C ALA A 122 -11.37 -6.08 -0.59
N ILE A 123 -11.22 -6.50 -1.83
CA ILE A 123 -10.07 -7.29 -2.28
C ILE A 123 -9.36 -6.52 -3.38
N VAL A 124 -8.17 -6.03 -3.05
CA VAL A 124 -7.23 -5.45 -3.99
C VAL A 124 -6.00 -6.36 -4.06
N SER A 125 -5.67 -6.84 -5.25
CA SER A 125 -4.51 -7.70 -5.49
C SER A 125 -4.16 -7.62 -6.97
N GLU A 126 -3.49 -6.56 -7.37
CA GLU A 126 -3.21 -6.29 -8.78
C GLU A 126 -1.84 -5.66 -9.00
N ARG A 127 -1.29 -5.86 -10.20
CA ARG A 127 -0.06 -5.22 -10.64
C ARG A 127 -0.41 -4.06 -11.58
N ILE A 128 0.04 -2.88 -11.17
CA ILE A 128 -0.10 -1.67 -11.95
C ILE A 128 1.31 -1.15 -12.22
N GLY A 129 1.71 -1.12 -13.49
CA GLY A 129 3.08 -0.78 -13.87
C GLY A 129 4.12 -1.64 -13.15
N ASP A 130 5.06 -1.00 -12.48
CA ASP A 130 6.13 -1.63 -11.70
C ASP A 130 5.73 -1.98 -10.25
N THR A 131 4.50 -1.67 -9.84
CA THR A 131 4.02 -1.86 -8.47
C THR A 131 3.00 -2.99 -8.38
N PHE A 132 3.12 -3.86 -7.37
CA PHE A 132 2.05 -4.75 -6.95
C PHE A 132 1.33 -4.14 -5.75
N VAL A 133 0.01 -3.91 -5.89
CA VAL A 133 -0.85 -3.32 -4.86
C VAL A 133 -1.76 -4.37 -4.28
N ARG A 134 -1.82 -4.47 -2.97
CA ARG A 134 -2.76 -5.32 -2.24
C ARG A 134 -3.25 -4.66 -0.97
N ASN A 135 -4.32 -5.20 -0.38
CA ASN A 135 -4.85 -4.69 0.87
C ASN A 135 -5.09 -5.80 1.90
N VAL A 136 -5.20 -5.37 3.16
CA VAL A 136 -5.72 -6.16 4.28
C VAL A 136 -6.81 -5.31 4.93
N THR A 137 -8.05 -5.81 4.99
CA THR A 137 -9.17 -5.08 5.56
C THR A 137 -9.14 -5.10 7.09
N THR A 138 -9.64 -4.04 7.70
CA THR A 138 -9.87 -3.92 9.15
C THR A 138 -11.18 -3.21 9.42
N ASP A 139 -11.72 -3.37 10.61
CA ASP A 139 -12.96 -2.74 11.01
C ASP A 139 -12.77 -1.25 11.34
N ILE A 140 -13.82 -0.45 11.15
CA ILE A 140 -13.84 0.98 11.45
C ILE A 140 -15.00 1.31 12.40
N ARG A 141 -14.79 2.25 13.32
CA ARG A 141 -15.85 2.78 14.18
C ARG A 141 -16.84 3.62 13.38
N ARG A 142 -18.12 3.49 13.72
CA ARG A 142 -19.15 4.38 13.18
C ARG A 142 -19.21 5.66 14.03
N TYR A 143 -19.04 6.81 13.40
CA TYR A 143 -19.03 8.10 14.11
C TYR A 143 -20.40 8.79 14.16
N PHE A 144 -21.33 8.43 13.28
CA PHE A 144 -22.62 9.10 13.14
C PHE A 144 -23.76 8.08 13.17
N GLY A 145 -24.89 8.48 13.72
CA GLY A 145 -26.10 7.66 13.92
C GLY A 145 -26.36 7.35 15.38
N ASP A 146 -27.50 6.74 15.69
CA ASP A 146 -27.94 6.44 17.04
C ASP A 146 -26.98 5.49 17.80
N ASP A 147 -26.15 4.76 17.05
CA ASP A 147 -25.15 3.81 17.56
C ASP A 147 -23.72 4.34 17.47
N ALA A 148 -23.53 5.67 17.38
CA ALA A 148 -22.22 6.27 17.21
C ALA A 148 -21.26 5.83 18.34
N GLY A 149 -20.10 5.29 17.95
CA GLY A 149 -19.05 4.84 18.86
C GLY A 149 -19.21 3.42 19.42
N THR A 150 -20.38 2.78 19.29
CA THR A 150 -20.64 1.41 19.78
C THR A 150 -20.65 0.39 18.63
N ASN A 151 -21.09 0.78 17.44
CA ASN A 151 -21.16 -0.08 16.28
C ASN A 151 -19.94 0.10 15.36
N MET A 152 -19.43 -1.04 14.90
CA MET A 152 -18.37 -1.10 13.93
C MET A 152 -18.93 -1.30 12.52
N ILE A 153 -18.27 -0.73 11.54
CA ILE A 153 -18.43 -1.09 10.14
C ILE A 153 -17.35 -2.11 9.85
N ARG A 154 -17.71 -3.34 9.57
CA ARG A 154 -16.79 -4.40 9.21
C ARG A 154 -16.10 -4.05 7.90
N ASP A 155 -14.80 -4.34 7.85
CA ASP A 155 -13.98 -4.16 6.65
C ASP A 155 -14.06 -2.73 6.05
N GLY A 156 -14.33 -1.72 6.89
CA GLY A 156 -14.49 -0.33 6.47
C GLY A 156 -13.18 0.41 6.23
N ASN A 157 -12.05 -0.15 6.67
CA ASN A 157 -10.70 0.36 6.42
C ASN A 157 -9.86 -0.71 5.73
N SER A 158 -8.91 -0.30 4.92
CA SER A 158 -7.89 -1.16 4.33
C SER A 158 -6.50 -0.66 4.66
N ILE A 159 -5.65 -1.56 5.11
CA ILE A 159 -4.21 -1.39 5.10
C ILE A 159 -3.75 -1.70 3.67
N PHE A 160 -3.31 -0.68 2.94
CA PHE A 160 -2.75 -0.88 1.60
C PHE A 160 -1.26 -1.18 1.67
N ILE A 161 -0.82 -2.14 0.87
CA ILE A 161 0.57 -2.53 0.75
C ILE A 161 0.99 -2.37 -0.71
N PHE A 162 2.07 -1.60 -0.93
CA PHE A 162 2.67 -1.35 -2.23
C PHE A 162 4.02 -2.05 -2.28
N GLU A 163 4.18 -2.96 -3.22
CA GLU A 163 5.41 -3.73 -3.41
C GLU A 163 6.09 -3.23 -4.68
N VAL A 164 7.16 -2.46 -4.51
CA VAL A 164 7.85 -1.76 -5.60
C VAL A 164 9.33 -1.60 -5.29
N ALA A 165 10.19 -1.73 -6.29
CA ALA A 165 11.64 -1.58 -6.14
C ALA A 165 12.24 -2.48 -5.03
N GLY A 166 11.64 -3.65 -4.77
CA GLY A 166 12.02 -4.56 -3.68
C GLY A 166 11.61 -4.09 -2.29
N LEU A 167 10.94 -2.94 -2.16
CA LEU A 167 10.39 -2.40 -0.93
C LEU A 167 8.94 -2.86 -0.71
N CYS A 168 8.59 -3.03 0.56
CA CYS A 168 7.24 -3.27 1.05
C CYS A 168 6.77 -2.03 1.82
N ILE A 169 5.87 -1.25 1.24
CA ILE A 169 5.40 0.02 1.80
C ILE A 169 3.95 -0.15 2.25
N GLY A 170 3.69 0.02 3.54
CA GLY A 170 2.36 -0.10 4.12
C GLY A 170 1.75 1.24 4.50
N HIS A 171 0.48 1.44 4.22
CA HIS A 171 -0.32 2.56 4.68
C HIS A 171 -1.46 2.03 5.54
N LEU A 172 -1.47 2.35 6.85
CA LEU A 172 -2.44 1.76 7.80
C LEU A 172 -3.87 2.32 7.66
N GLY A 173 -4.05 3.32 6.79
CA GLY A 173 -5.34 3.97 6.61
C GLY A 173 -5.85 4.63 7.89
N HIS A 174 -7.15 4.56 8.12
CA HIS A 174 -7.81 5.10 9.32
C HIS A 174 -8.02 3.97 10.35
N LEU A 175 -6.93 3.38 10.84
CA LEU A 175 -6.95 2.21 11.71
C LEU A 175 -7.57 2.50 13.07
N HIS A 176 -8.57 1.73 13.49
CA HIS A 176 -9.29 1.91 14.75
C HIS A 176 -9.04 0.82 15.78
N HIS A 177 -8.78 -0.40 15.34
CA HIS A 177 -8.75 -1.58 16.20
C HIS A 177 -7.39 -2.25 16.18
N LYS A 178 -7.08 -2.97 17.25
CA LYS A 178 -5.86 -3.78 17.35
C LYS A 178 -5.86 -4.84 16.25
N LEU A 179 -4.70 -5.05 15.69
CA LEU A 179 -4.46 -6.12 14.73
C LEU A 179 -4.19 -7.42 15.48
N ASP A 180 -4.79 -8.50 15.03
CA ASP A 180 -4.50 -9.86 15.50
C ASP A 180 -3.42 -10.54 14.64
N ASP A 181 -3.06 -11.77 14.98
CA ASP A 181 -2.02 -12.53 14.28
C ASP A 181 -2.36 -12.79 12.81
N SER A 182 -3.65 -12.92 12.48
CA SER A 182 -4.12 -13.10 11.10
C SER A 182 -3.85 -11.86 10.26
N HIS A 183 -4.12 -10.67 10.81
CA HIS A 183 -3.80 -9.42 10.13
C HIS A 183 -2.30 -9.28 9.89
N PHE A 184 -1.45 -9.54 10.91
CA PHE A 184 0.00 -9.47 10.75
C PHE A 184 0.52 -10.47 9.71
N ALA A 185 -0.04 -11.69 9.67
CA ALA A 185 0.31 -12.68 8.67
C ALA A 185 -0.07 -12.24 7.25
N GLN A 186 -1.23 -11.60 7.08
CA GLN A 186 -1.69 -11.06 5.79
C GLN A 186 -0.92 -9.81 5.36
N ILE A 187 -0.53 -8.95 6.31
CA ILE A 187 0.31 -7.77 6.03
C ILE A 187 1.69 -8.23 5.55
N GLY A 188 2.29 -9.19 6.24
CA GLY A 188 3.64 -9.67 5.93
C GLY A 188 4.73 -8.67 6.32
N ARG A 189 5.85 -8.69 5.59
CA ARG A 189 6.97 -7.77 5.80
C ARG A 189 6.61 -6.35 5.35
N LEU A 190 6.96 -5.36 6.17
CA LEU A 190 6.99 -3.96 5.78
C LEU A 190 8.39 -3.39 6.00
N ASP A 191 8.87 -2.64 5.02
CA ASP A 191 10.11 -1.88 5.12
C ASP A 191 9.84 -0.43 5.54
N ILE A 192 8.72 0.12 5.03
CA ILE A 192 8.23 1.47 5.32
C ILE A 192 6.76 1.36 5.74
N VAL A 193 6.36 2.06 6.81
CA VAL A 193 4.95 2.10 7.25
C VAL A 193 4.48 3.50 7.57
N MET A 194 3.34 3.89 7.01
CA MET A 194 2.63 5.14 7.28
C MET A 194 1.59 4.89 8.37
N VAL A 195 1.67 5.63 9.50
CA VAL A 195 0.89 5.36 10.70
C VAL A 195 0.09 6.58 11.16
N PRO A 196 -1.22 6.45 11.46
CA PRO A 196 -2.01 7.54 12.01
C PRO A 196 -1.65 7.76 13.49
N ILE A 197 -1.41 9.01 13.89
CA ILE A 197 -0.92 9.34 15.24
C ILE A 197 -1.78 10.38 15.99
N ASP A 198 -3.03 10.55 15.61
CA ASP A 198 -3.94 11.47 16.30
C ASP A 198 -4.38 10.96 17.69
N GLY A 199 -4.45 9.65 17.89
CA GLY A 199 -4.76 9.03 19.17
C GLY A 199 -6.21 9.13 19.63
N THR A 200 -7.12 9.69 18.81
CA THR A 200 -8.53 9.94 19.13
C THR A 200 -9.49 9.49 18.06
N TYR A 201 -9.41 10.06 16.87
CA TYR A 201 -10.26 9.67 15.73
C TYR A 201 -9.88 8.29 15.18
N THR A 202 -8.59 7.98 15.18
CA THR A 202 -8.08 6.64 14.90
C THR A 202 -7.87 5.84 16.18
N MET A 203 -6.95 4.91 16.20
CA MET A 203 -6.56 4.15 17.38
C MET A 203 -5.84 5.02 18.40
N SER A 204 -5.93 4.66 19.69
CA SER A 204 -5.15 5.31 20.76
C SER A 204 -3.65 5.27 20.46
N LEU A 205 -2.90 6.26 20.93
CA LEU A 205 -1.45 6.33 20.75
C LEU A 205 -0.71 5.11 21.30
N ASP A 206 -1.19 4.52 22.39
CA ASP A 206 -0.60 3.28 22.93
C ASP A 206 -0.83 2.10 21.98
N GLY A 207 -2.06 1.97 21.45
CA GLY A 207 -2.41 0.92 20.50
C GLY A 207 -1.62 1.03 19.19
N VAL A 208 -1.54 2.21 18.60
CA VAL A 208 -0.77 2.39 17.35
C VAL A 208 0.73 2.21 17.57
N SER A 209 1.24 2.60 18.76
CA SER A 209 2.65 2.38 19.10
C SER A 209 2.97 0.89 19.26
N GLU A 210 2.07 0.11 19.88
CA GLU A 210 2.19 -1.35 19.99
C GLU A 210 2.25 -2.01 18.60
N ILE A 211 1.31 -1.65 17.71
CA ILE A 211 1.27 -2.16 16.33
C ILE A 211 2.54 -1.78 15.56
N THR A 212 2.97 -0.52 15.64
CA THR A 212 4.16 -0.03 14.95
C THR A 212 5.42 -0.81 15.37
N LYS A 213 5.58 -1.06 16.68
CA LYS A 213 6.68 -1.90 17.20
C LYS A 213 6.62 -3.32 16.66
N ARG A 214 5.43 -3.90 16.58
CA ARG A 214 5.22 -5.27 16.11
C ARG A 214 5.45 -5.43 14.61
N LEU A 215 5.13 -4.41 13.80
CA LEU A 215 5.38 -4.41 12.36
C LEU A 215 6.87 -4.43 12.00
N ARG A 216 7.75 -3.92 12.88
CA ARG A 216 9.22 -3.93 12.71
C ARG A 216 9.70 -3.29 11.40
N ALA A 217 8.97 -2.31 10.88
CA ALA A 217 9.39 -1.58 9.71
C ALA A 217 10.68 -0.79 9.98
N SER A 218 11.57 -0.72 8.99
CA SER A 218 12.80 0.08 9.08
C SER A 218 12.51 1.58 9.12
N VAL A 219 11.43 2.02 8.44
CA VAL A 219 11.02 3.42 8.38
C VAL A 219 9.56 3.54 8.81
N VAL A 220 9.29 4.49 9.71
CA VAL A 220 7.95 4.86 10.17
C VAL A 220 7.67 6.29 9.75
N LEU A 221 6.56 6.52 9.06
CA LEU A 221 6.10 7.82 8.59
C LEU A 221 4.81 8.19 9.32
N PRO A 222 4.85 9.17 10.24
CA PRO A 222 3.65 9.63 10.94
C PRO A 222 2.70 10.39 10.02
N MET A 223 1.40 10.17 10.17
CA MET A 223 0.34 10.89 9.46
C MET A 223 -0.86 11.14 10.38
N HIS A 224 -1.87 11.85 9.90
CA HIS A 224 -3.15 12.04 10.60
C HIS A 224 -2.97 12.54 12.03
N ARG A 225 -2.13 13.57 12.23
CA ARG A 225 -1.73 14.01 13.57
C ARG A 225 -2.78 14.87 14.26
N PHE A 226 -3.50 15.72 13.52
CA PHE A 226 -4.37 16.76 14.08
C PHE A 226 -3.64 17.65 15.10
N ALA A 227 -4.25 17.86 16.26
CA ALA A 227 -3.67 18.65 17.34
C ALA A 227 -2.75 17.86 18.29
N THR A 228 -2.59 16.54 18.08
CA THR A 228 -1.76 15.70 18.95
C THR A 228 -0.29 16.10 18.83
N PRO A 229 0.37 16.41 19.96
CA PRO A 229 1.79 16.73 19.94
C PRO A 229 2.60 15.52 19.46
N LEU A 230 3.49 15.75 18.50
CA LEU A 230 4.31 14.69 17.92
C LEU A 230 5.13 13.93 18.97
N ASP A 231 5.62 14.66 19.99
CA ASP A 231 6.40 14.10 21.09
C ASP A 231 5.60 13.11 21.95
N GLU A 232 4.28 13.17 21.94
CA GLU A 232 3.41 12.19 22.58
C GLU A 232 3.59 10.80 21.95
N PHE A 233 3.59 10.74 20.63
CA PHE A 233 3.84 9.50 19.88
C PHE A 233 5.28 9.03 20.08
N MET A 234 6.26 9.96 19.98
CA MET A 234 7.68 9.63 20.15
C MET A 234 7.98 8.99 21.50
N ARG A 235 7.39 9.50 22.58
CA ARG A 235 7.56 8.91 23.92
C ARG A 235 7.02 7.48 24.00
N ARG A 236 5.89 7.20 23.33
CA ARG A 236 5.24 5.86 23.35
C ARG A 236 5.94 4.84 22.48
N ILE A 237 6.45 5.28 21.33
CA ILE A 237 7.17 4.37 20.44
C ILE A 237 8.49 3.92 21.06
N GLY A 238 9.10 4.74 21.92
CA GLY A 238 10.26 4.39 22.75
C GLY A 238 11.60 4.58 22.06
N GLN A 239 12.68 4.36 22.85
CA GLN A 239 14.07 4.63 22.47
C GLN A 239 14.63 3.65 21.41
N GLN A 240 13.91 2.61 21.08
CA GLN A 240 14.31 1.68 20.03
C GLN A 240 14.26 2.26 18.62
N PHE A 241 13.59 3.41 18.45
CA PHE A 241 13.53 4.13 17.20
C PHE A 241 14.44 5.35 17.22
N GLU A 242 15.13 5.57 16.12
CA GLU A 242 15.76 6.87 15.85
C GLU A 242 14.73 7.85 15.32
N ILE A 243 14.99 9.14 15.48
CA ILE A 243 14.11 10.21 15.03
C ILE A 243 14.88 11.06 14.03
N ASP A 244 14.41 11.10 12.79
CA ASP A 244 14.94 11.91 11.70
C ASP A 244 13.89 12.98 11.34
N ARG A 245 14.15 14.25 11.72
CA ARG A 245 13.30 15.41 11.38
C ARG A 245 13.85 16.08 10.14
N ARG A 246 13.03 16.17 9.11
CA ARG A 246 13.43 16.77 7.83
C ARG A 246 12.72 18.11 7.59
N SER A 247 13.42 19.02 6.95
CA SER A 247 12.88 20.28 6.46
C SER A 247 12.16 20.14 5.11
N GLU A 248 12.34 19.01 4.45
CA GLU A 248 11.73 18.71 3.17
C GLU A 248 10.46 17.87 3.37
N ARG A 249 9.52 18.01 2.43
CA ARG A 249 8.29 17.20 2.40
C ARG A 249 8.47 15.85 1.73
N SER A 250 9.62 15.59 1.10
CA SER A 250 9.90 14.34 0.39
C SER A 250 11.28 13.78 0.72
N PHE A 251 11.43 12.48 0.47
CA PHE A 251 12.72 11.79 0.52
C PHE A 251 12.72 10.62 -0.45
N ARG A 252 13.93 10.19 -0.83
CA ARG A 252 14.14 9.01 -1.66
C ARG A 252 14.62 7.85 -0.82
N MET A 253 14.19 6.64 -1.18
CA MET A 253 14.55 5.41 -0.49
C MET A 253 14.72 4.27 -1.48
N SER A 254 15.82 3.56 -1.36
CA SER A 254 16.01 2.26 -1.98
C SER A 254 16.05 1.16 -0.90
N ARG A 255 15.93 -0.07 -1.33
CA ARG A 255 16.03 -1.21 -0.41
C ARG A 255 17.40 -1.26 0.32
N ASP A 256 18.47 -0.94 -0.39
CA ASP A 256 19.83 -1.00 0.16
C ASP A 256 20.14 0.20 1.08
N ALA A 257 19.34 1.27 1.02
CA ALA A 257 19.46 2.47 1.86
C ALA A 257 18.57 2.43 3.12
N LEU A 258 17.86 1.33 3.36
CA LEU A 258 17.03 1.20 4.58
C LEU A 258 17.92 1.32 5.84
N PRO A 259 17.48 2.11 6.84
CA PRO A 259 18.25 2.28 8.06
C PRO A 259 18.38 0.95 8.83
N ALA A 260 19.56 0.68 9.38
CA ALA A 260 19.84 -0.52 10.18
C ALA A 260 19.07 -0.52 11.51
N LYS A 261 18.79 0.68 12.05
CA LYS A 261 17.95 0.86 13.24
C LYS A 261 16.62 1.48 12.81
N PRO A 262 15.47 0.98 13.30
CA PRO A 262 14.18 1.54 12.97
C PRO A 262 14.14 3.06 13.20
N THR A 263 13.69 3.81 12.22
CA THR A 263 13.74 5.27 12.22
C THR A 263 12.36 5.86 11.94
N VAL A 264 11.93 6.79 12.78
CA VAL A 264 10.76 7.63 12.49
C VAL A 264 11.24 8.83 11.68
N ILE A 265 10.85 8.91 10.42
CA ILE A 265 11.12 10.07 9.55
C ILE A 265 9.93 11.01 9.61
N ILE A 266 10.17 12.22 10.06
CA ILE A 266 9.16 13.27 10.18
C ILE A 266 9.43 14.28 9.07
N LEU A 267 8.57 14.28 8.07
CA LEU A 267 8.65 15.23 6.96
C LEU A 267 8.02 16.57 7.31
N ASP A 268 8.40 17.62 6.60
CA ASP A 268 7.79 18.93 6.78
C ASP A 268 6.27 18.89 6.55
N GLY A 269 5.52 19.53 7.43
CA GLY A 269 4.06 19.60 7.40
C GLY A 269 3.31 18.48 8.16
N VAL A 270 4.02 17.46 8.69
CA VAL A 270 3.43 16.41 9.55
C VAL A 270 2.97 16.97 10.89
#